data_e9191ccb243258c4bfb6d5ffe0a45e91
#
_entry.id   e9191ccb243258c4bfb6d5ffe0a45e91
#
_cell.length_a   1.000
_cell.length_b   1.000
_cell.length_c   1.000
_cell.angle_alpha   90.00
_cell.angle_beta   90.00
_cell.angle_gamma   90.00
#
_symmetry.space_group_name_H-M   'P 1'
#
loop_
_entity.id
_entity.type
_entity.pdbx_description
1 polymer ?
#
loop_
_entity_poly.entity_id
_entity_poly.type
_entity_poly.pdbx_seq_one_letter_code
_entity_poly.pdbx_strand_id
1 'polypeptide(L)'
;MLLKDPILAFKQFYRQFDQQSLNALDGIYSEDVTFSDPVHIIQGSDKLKQYFESMCGNLTSCRFDFIDEVIGENDACFKWEMHYSHRSLKSNAPLRLMGTTFIKYSEKIDAHEDFYDMGAMLYEHLPLIGSAVRLVKSRIKKSS
;
A
#
# COMPACT_ATOMS: atom_id res chain seq x y z
N MET A 1 2.92 8.69 30.96
CA MET A 1 2.53 7.72 29.93
C MET A 1 3.14 8.17 28.61
N LEU A 2 3.91 7.31 27.99
CA LEU A 2 4.51 7.60 26.69
C LEU A 2 3.44 7.51 25.61
N LEU A 3 3.30 8.61 24.84
CA LEU A 3 2.45 8.60 23.67
C LEU A 3 3.09 7.70 22.61
N LYS A 4 2.29 6.85 22.00
CA LYS A 4 2.76 5.99 20.93
C LYS A 4 3.07 6.84 19.69
N ASP A 5 4.27 6.68 19.14
CA ASP A 5 4.66 7.38 17.92
C ASP A 5 3.84 6.85 16.74
N PRO A 6 2.97 7.67 16.11
CA PRO A 6 2.15 7.21 15.00
C PRO A 6 2.95 6.79 13.77
N ILE A 7 4.09 7.41 13.52
CA ILE A 7 4.97 7.04 12.41
C ILE A 7 5.57 5.66 12.62
N LEU A 8 6.08 5.40 13.81
CA LEU A 8 6.67 4.10 14.14
C LEU A 8 5.61 2.99 14.07
N ALA A 9 4.42 3.24 14.61
CA ALA A 9 3.33 2.29 14.57
C ALA A 9 2.90 1.98 13.13
N PHE A 10 2.82 3.01 12.27
CA PHE A 10 2.53 2.87 10.85
C PHE A 10 3.57 1.97 10.16
N LYS A 11 4.86 2.25 10.35
CA LYS A 11 5.93 1.48 9.73
C LYS A 11 5.94 0.02 10.17
N GLN A 12 5.73 -0.22 11.46
CA GLN A 12 5.68 -1.59 12.01
C GLN A 12 4.52 -2.38 11.42
N PHE A 13 3.37 -1.75 11.23
CA PHE A 13 2.19 -2.37 10.64
C PHE A 13 2.47 -2.90 9.23
N TYR A 14 3.15 -2.12 8.40
CA TYR A 14 3.39 -2.48 7.01
C TYR A 14 4.65 -3.34 6.78
N ARG A 15 5.54 -3.46 7.76
CA ARG A 15 6.70 -4.35 7.64
C ARG A 15 6.32 -5.80 7.45
N GLN A 16 5.19 -6.20 8.01
CA GLN A 16 4.61 -7.51 7.80
C GLN A 16 3.10 -7.34 7.71
N PHE A 17 2.59 -7.25 6.50
CA PHE A 17 1.19 -7.00 6.23
C PHE A 17 0.48 -8.33 6.02
N ASP A 18 -0.28 -8.78 7.02
CA ASP A 18 -1.02 -10.05 7.01
C ASP A 18 -2.30 -9.94 7.86
N GLN A 19 -3.08 -11.01 7.89
CA GLN A 19 -4.34 -11.03 8.68
C GLN A 19 -4.11 -10.72 10.16
N GLN A 20 -3.01 -11.20 10.71
CA GLN A 20 -2.70 -10.99 12.13
C GLN A 20 -2.38 -9.51 12.42
N SER A 21 -1.66 -8.84 11.53
CA SER A 21 -1.31 -7.43 11.71
C SER A 21 -2.52 -6.51 11.73
N LEU A 22 -3.64 -6.92 11.10
CA LEU A 22 -4.87 -6.13 11.07
C LEU A 22 -5.49 -5.90 12.45
N ASN A 23 -5.14 -6.70 13.44
CA ASN A 23 -5.58 -6.49 14.82
C ASN A 23 -5.04 -5.19 15.42
N ALA A 24 -3.96 -4.64 14.87
CA ALA A 24 -3.36 -3.38 15.32
C ALA A 24 -3.94 -2.15 14.62
N LEU A 25 -4.80 -2.32 13.62
CA LEU A 25 -5.27 -1.23 12.74
C LEU A 25 -5.94 -0.09 13.53
N ASP A 26 -6.79 -0.41 14.49
CA ASP A 26 -7.52 0.59 15.28
C ASP A 26 -6.61 1.44 16.15
N GLY A 27 -5.42 0.95 16.49
CA GLY A 27 -4.41 1.71 17.21
C GLY A 27 -3.59 2.65 16.34
N ILE A 28 -3.68 2.50 15.03
CA ILE A 28 -2.88 3.23 14.03
C ILE A 28 -3.72 4.28 13.31
N TYR A 29 -4.90 3.91 12.86
CA TYR A 29 -5.81 4.76 12.08
C TYR A 29 -6.93 5.30 12.95
N SER A 30 -7.31 6.55 12.73
CA SER A 30 -8.48 7.13 13.39
C SER A 30 -9.76 6.48 12.89
N GLU A 31 -10.81 6.55 13.70
CA GLU A 31 -12.10 5.95 13.37
C GLU A 31 -12.68 6.51 12.07
N ASP A 32 -12.46 7.79 11.81
CA ASP A 32 -12.96 8.50 10.63
C ASP A 32 -11.90 8.69 9.52
N VAL A 33 -10.87 7.87 9.51
CA VAL A 33 -9.79 7.95 8.51
C VAL A 33 -10.32 7.92 7.09
N THR A 34 -9.70 8.70 6.21
CA THR A 34 -9.88 8.60 4.76
C THR A 34 -8.68 7.92 4.14
N PHE A 35 -8.92 6.83 3.43
CA PHE A 35 -7.90 6.08 2.71
C PHE A 35 -8.20 6.14 1.23
N SER A 36 -7.16 6.39 0.41
CA SER A 36 -7.30 6.29 -1.04
C SER A 36 -6.08 5.61 -1.65
N ASP A 37 -6.32 4.87 -2.72
CA ASP A 37 -5.32 4.30 -3.60
C ASP A 37 -5.75 4.54 -5.05
N PRO A 38 -5.02 4.10 -6.08
CA PRO A 38 -5.39 4.35 -7.47
C PRO A 38 -6.77 3.82 -7.88
N VAL A 39 -7.38 2.94 -7.09
CA VAL A 39 -8.66 2.29 -7.43
C VAL A 39 -9.77 2.64 -6.46
N HIS A 40 -9.47 2.89 -5.18
CA HIS A 40 -10.44 2.98 -4.11
C HIS A 40 -10.37 4.29 -3.35
N ILE A 41 -11.54 4.74 -2.85
CA ILE A 41 -11.64 5.76 -1.81
C ILE A 41 -12.47 5.13 -0.70
N ILE A 42 -11.90 5.04 0.51
CA ILE A 42 -12.50 4.33 1.64
C ILE A 42 -12.59 5.29 2.81
N GLN A 43 -13.78 5.36 3.41
CA GLN A 43 -14.04 6.23 4.55
C GLN A 43 -14.30 5.39 5.80
N GLY A 44 -13.50 5.63 6.84
CA GLY A 44 -13.66 5.00 8.14
C GLY A 44 -12.80 3.75 8.33
N SER A 45 -12.36 3.53 9.57
CA SER A 45 -11.46 2.43 9.92
C SER A 45 -12.11 1.05 9.75
N ASP A 46 -13.41 0.92 9.98
CA ASP A 46 -14.10 -0.36 9.81
C ASP A 46 -14.08 -0.83 8.35
N LYS A 47 -14.36 0.08 7.42
CA LYS A 47 -14.32 -0.23 5.99
C LYS A 47 -12.88 -0.46 5.52
N LEU A 48 -11.93 0.29 6.06
CA LEU A 48 -10.52 0.09 5.75
C LEU A 48 -10.06 -1.30 6.19
N LYS A 49 -10.46 -1.74 7.37
CA LYS A 49 -10.15 -3.07 7.86
C LYS A 49 -10.72 -4.16 6.95
N GLN A 50 -11.96 -4.01 6.52
CA GLN A 50 -12.59 -4.94 5.57
C GLN A 50 -11.84 -5.01 4.25
N TYR A 51 -11.40 -3.86 3.73
CA TYR A 51 -10.60 -3.78 2.51
C TYR A 51 -9.28 -4.53 2.66
N PHE A 52 -8.57 -4.29 3.75
CA PHE A 52 -7.30 -4.97 4.03
C PHE A 52 -7.47 -6.47 4.27
N GLU A 53 -8.55 -6.89 4.92
CA GLU A 53 -8.88 -8.31 5.08
C GLU A 53 -9.05 -8.99 3.72
N SER A 54 -9.75 -8.34 2.80
CA SER A 54 -9.92 -8.83 1.43
C SER A 54 -8.58 -8.92 0.69
N MET A 55 -7.72 -7.91 0.81
CA MET A 55 -6.38 -7.94 0.21
C MET A 55 -5.56 -9.10 0.76
N CYS A 56 -5.50 -9.26 2.08
CA CYS A 56 -4.73 -10.32 2.73
C CYS A 56 -5.22 -11.71 2.32
N GLY A 57 -6.51 -11.86 2.02
CA GLY A 57 -7.08 -13.11 1.53
C GLY A 57 -6.50 -13.56 0.19
N ASN A 58 -6.03 -12.64 -0.63
CA ASN A 58 -5.44 -12.90 -1.94
C ASN A 58 -3.91 -12.93 -1.93
N LEU A 59 -3.29 -12.46 -0.87
CA LEU A 59 -1.83 -12.41 -0.73
C LEU A 59 -1.35 -13.60 0.11
N THR A 60 -0.26 -14.23 -0.31
CA THR A 60 0.40 -15.26 0.48
C THR A 60 1.56 -14.71 1.27
N SER A 61 2.08 -13.56 0.85
CA SER A 61 3.07 -12.79 1.59
C SER A 61 2.98 -11.33 1.17
N CYS A 62 3.30 -10.44 2.10
CA CYS A 62 3.38 -9.01 1.80
C CYS A 62 4.18 -8.31 2.88
N ARG A 63 5.20 -7.54 2.46
CA ARG A 63 5.92 -6.63 3.34
C ARG A 63 6.28 -5.37 2.58
N PHE A 64 6.37 -4.26 3.31
CA PHE A 64 6.81 -2.98 2.76
C PHE A 64 8.17 -2.63 3.35
N ASP A 65 9.14 -2.37 2.47
CA ASP A 65 10.43 -1.82 2.86
C ASP A 65 10.39 -0.32 2.61
N PHE A 66 10.55 0.49 3.65
CA PHE A 66 10.56 1.94 3.53
C PHE A 66 11.97 2.40 3.15
N ILE A 67 12.07 3.02 1.96
CA ILE A 67 13.35 3.37 1.35
C ILE A 67 13.76 4.78 1.71
N ASP A 68 12.80 5.70 1.74
CA ASP A 68 13.04 7.12 1.99
C ASP A 68 11.79 7.74 2.60
N GLU A 69 11.96 8.87 3.30
CA GLU A 69 10.85 9.51 3.98
C GLU A 69 11.10 11.00 4.20
N VAL A 70 10.01 11.76 4.19
CA VAL A 70 9.97 13.15 4.63
C VAL A 70 8.90 13.24 5.70
N ILE A 71 9.29 13.67 6.90
CA ILE A 71 8.38 13.71 8.05
C ILE A 71 8.22 15.15 8.51
N GLY A 72 6.99 15.65 8.46
CA GLY A 72 6.59 16.91 9.02
C GLY A 72 5.94 16.75 10.39
N GLU A 73 5.43 17.84 10.94
CA GLU A 73 4.78 17.84 12.25
C GLU A 73 3.47 17.06 12.24
N ASN A 74 2.65 17.23 11.19
CA ASN A 74 1.33 16.61 11.08
C ASN A 74 1.12 15.86 9.77
N ASP A 75 2.16 15.73 8.95
CA ASP A 75 2.11 14.99 7.70
C ASP A 75 3.45 14.32 7.42
N ALA A 76 3.42 13.32 6.56
CA ALA A 76 4.63 12.61 6.16
C ALA A 76 4.42 11.96 4.80
N CYS A 77 5.53 11.73 4.12
CA CYS A 77 5.55 11.02 2.85
C CYS A 77 6.61 9.93 2.92
N PHE A 78 6.25 8.73 2.46
CA PHE A 78 7.14 7.57 2.47
C PHE A 78 7.28 7.02 1.07
N LYS A 79 8.51 6.75 0.66
CA LYS A 79 8.78 5.96 -0.52
C LYS A 79 9.04 4.53 -0.08
N TRP A 80 8.37 3.57 -0.71
CA TRP A 80 8.48 2.17 -0.30
C TRP A 80 8.60 1.24 -1.48
N GLU A 81 9.10 0.05 -1.19
CA GLU A 81 9.09 -1.09 -2.09
C GLU A 81 8.26 -2.20 -1.42
N MET A 82 7.20 -2.61 -2.07
CA MET A 82 6.34 -3.68 -1.62
C MET A 82 6.80 -5.00 -2.22
N HIS A 83 7.05 -5.98 -1.37
CA HIS A 83 7.37 -7.35 -1.77
C HIS A 83 6.18 -8.23 -1.46
N TYR A 84 5.62 -8.87 -2.46
CA TYR A 84 4.36 -9.61 -2.28
C TYR A 84 4.26 -10.81 -3.21
N SER A 85 3.35 -11.72 -2.87
CA SER A 85 2.93 -12.81 -3.74
C SER A 85 1.41 -12.84 -3.75
N HIS A 86 0.83 -12.93 -4.94
CA HIS A 86 -0.62 -12.90 -5.13
C HIS A 86 -1.04 -14.19 -5.82
N ARG A 87 -2.10 -14.83 -5.28
CA ARG A 87 -2.57 -16.14 -5.76
C ARG A 87 -2.93 -16.17 -7.23
N SER A 88 -3.43 -15.07 -7.78
CA SER A 88 -3.88 -14.94 -9.16
C SER A 88 -2.83 -14.40 -10.11
N LEU A 89 -1.63 -14.06 -9.62
CA LEU A 89 -0.60 -13.42 -10.44
C LEU A 89 0.66 -14.27 -10.50
N LYS A 90 1.10 -14.57 -11.72
CA LYS A 90 2.34 -15.32 -12.02
C LYS A 90 2.52 -16.57 -11.18
N SER A 91 1.44 -17.36 -11.02
CA SER A 91 1.46 -18.60 -10.23
C SER A 91 2.00 -18.39 -8.83
N ASN A 92 1.65 -17.28 -8.18
CA ASN A 92 2.07 -16.97 -6.83
C ASN A 92 3.58 -16.70 -6.68
N ALA A 93 4.26 -16.31 -7.77
CA ALA A 93 5.69 -15.96 -7.71
C ALA A 93 5.91 -14.65 -6.96
N PRO A 94 7.08 -14.44 -6.35
CA PRO A 94 7.41 -13.17 -5.70
C PRO A 94 7.39 -12.01 -6.68
N LEU A 95 6.72 -10.92 -6.30
CA LEU A 95 6.57 -9.69 -7.08
C LEU A 95 7.04 -8.49 -6.27
N ARG A 96 7.38 -7.41 -6.97
CA ARG A 96 7.78 -6.14 -6.34
C ARG A 96 7.03 -4.98 -6.98
N LEU A 97 6.72 -3.98 -6.15
CA LEU A 97 6.05 -2.76 -6.57
C LEU A 97 6.64 -1.58 -5.81
N MET A 98 6.99 -0.54 -6.53
CA MET A 98 7.42 0.73 -5.93
C MET A 98 6.22 1.66 -5.80
N GLY A 99 6.17 2.39 -4.70
CA GLY A 99 5.11 3.36 -4.48
C GLY A 99 5.47 4.40 -3.45
N THR A 100 4.51 5.28 -3.22
CA THR A 100 4.62 6.39 -2.27
C THR A 100 3.33 6.49 -1.49
N THR A 101 3.42 6.73 -0.19
CA THR A 101 2.28 7.01 0.67
C THR A 101 2.42 8.39 1.28
N PHE A 102 1.36 9.17 1.20
CA PHE A 102 1.22 10.43 1.90
C PHE A 102 0.21 10.27 3.04
N ILE A 103 0.60 10.63 4.26
CA ILE A 103 -0.29 10.56 5.42
C ILE A 103 -0.43 11.91 6.10
N LYS A 104 -1.60 12.11 6.71
CA LYS A 104 -1.85 13.18 7.69
C LYS A 104 -2.16 12.52 9.02
N TYR A 105 -1.58 13.05 10.07
CA TYR A 105 -1.71 12.44 11.39
C TYR A 105 -1.70 13.46 12.51
N SER A 106 -2.33 13.06 13.61
CA SER A 106 -2.23 13.69 14.92
C SER A 106 -1.78 12.61 15.89
N GLU A 107 -2.63 12.12 16.77
CA GLU A 107 -2.35 10.94 17.60
C GLU A 107 -2.40 9.64 16.78
N LYS A 108 -3.27 9.63 15.77
CA LYS A 108 -3.45 8.53 14.83
C LYS A 108 -3.44 9.09 13.41
N ILE A 109 -3.43 8.20 12.43
CA ILE A 109 -3.46 8.59 11.03
C ILE A 109 -4.90 8.91 10.64
N ASP A 110 -5.12 10.14 10.17
CA ASP A 110 -6.43 10.65 9.77
C ASP A 110 -6.66 10.57 8.27
N ALA A 111 -5.59 10.58 7.47
CA ALA A 111 -5.66 10.45 6.02
C ALA A 111 -4.45 9.66 5.51
N HIS A 112 -4.70 8.80 4.53
CA HIS A 112 -3.69 7.94 3.93
C HIS A 112 -3.97 7.87 2.42
N GLU A 113 -2.99 8.25 1.61
CA GLU A 113 -3.12 8.22 0.16
C GLU A 113 -1.93 7.49 -0.44
N ASP A 114 -2.19 6.42 -1.18
CA ASP A 114 -1.18 5.62 -1.87
C ASP A 114 -1.11 5.98 -3.35
N PHE A 115 0.11 6.11 -3.84
CA PHE A 115 0.40 6.33 -5.26
C PHE A 115 1.29 5.20 -5.75
N TYR A 116 0.82 4.44 -6.74
CA TYR A 116 1.61 3.41 -7.40
C TYR A 116 1.07 3.13 -8.80
N ASP A 117 1.88 2.47 -9.61
CA ASP A 117 1.50 2.13 -10.99
C ASP A 117 0.64 0.85 -10.99
N MET A 118 -0.64 1.00 -11.28
CA MET A 118 -1.55 -0.15 -11.40
C MET A 118 -1.15 -1.11 -12.52
N GLY A 119 -0.54 -0.60 -13.59
CA GLY A 119 0.01 -1.45 -14.64
C GLY A 119 1.09 -2.37 -14.10
N ALA A 120 2.04 -1.81 -13.34
CA ALA A 120 3.11 -2.59 -12.73
C ALA A 120 2.59 -3.56 -11.66
N MET A 121 1.55 -3.17 -10.91
CA MET A 121 1.00 -4.03 -9.86
C MET A 121 0.18 -5.19 -10.43
N LEU A 122 -0.66 -4.96 -11.42
CA LEU A 122 -1.68 -5.91 -11.85
C LEU A 122 -1.61 -6.22 -13.35
N TYR A 123 -1.77 -5.23 -14.19
CA TYR A 123 -2.02 -5.46 -15.62
C TYR A 123 -0.83 -6.05 -16.36
N GLU A 124 0.40 -5.70 -15.96
CA GLU A 124 1.61 -6.24 -16.59
C GLU A 124 1.85 -7.72 -16.28
N HIS A 125 1.21 -8.25 -15.23
CA HIS A 125 1.34 -9.64 -14.81
C HIS A 125 0.22 -10.53 -15.34
N LEU A 126 -0.76 -9.97 -16.06
CA LEU A 126 -1.84 -10.73 -16.66
C LEU A 126 -1.47 -11.13 -18.09
N PRO A 127 -1.80 -12.36 -18.53
CA PRO A 127 -1.62 -12.77 -19.94
C PRO A 127 -2.38 -11.84 -20.86
N LEU A 128 -1.85 -11.52 -22.04
CA LEU A 128 -2.42 -10.64 -23.08
C LEU A 128 -2.48 -9.17 -22.64
N ILE A 129 -3.20 -8.85 -21.55
CA ILE A 129 -3.32 -7.48 -21.03
C ILE A 129 -1.96 -6.96 -20.61
N GLY A 130 -1.19 -7.78 -19.87
CA GLY A 130 0.16 -7.42 -19.45
C GLY A 130 1.08 -7.12 -20.62
N SER A 131 1.02 -7.92 -21.67
CA SER A 131 1.81 -7.71 -22.88
C SER A 131 1.44 -6.41 -23.57
N ALA A 132 0.15 -6.08 -23.66
CA ALA A 132 -0.32 -4.84 -24.24
C ALA A 132 0.15 -3.62 -23.47
N VAL A 133 0.04 -3.65 -22.13
CA VAL A 133 0.49 -2.55 -21.25
C VAL A 133 2.00 -2.33 -21.42
N ARG A 134 2.80 -3.39 -21.39
CA ARG A 134 4.25 -3.29 -21.57
C ARG A 134 4.62 -2.73 -22.93
N LEU A 135 3.89 -3.12 -23.98
CA LEU A 135 4.13 -2.63 -25.33
C LEU A 135 3.87 -1.12 -25.42
N VAL A 136 2.77 -0.64 -24.86
CA VAL A 136 2.44 0.80 -24.85
C VAL A 136 3.50 1.59 -24.09
N LYS A 137 3.90 1.13 -22.90
CA LYS A 137 4.97 1.75 -22.11
C LYS A 137 6.29 1.83 -22.87
N SER A 138 6.64 0.76 -23.58
CA SER A 138 7.85 0.71 -24.39
C SER A 138 7.83 1.74 -25.52
N ARG A 139 6.69 1.94 -26.18
CA ARG A 139 6.54 2.95 -27.25
C ARG A 139 6.67 4.37 -26.71
N ILE A 140 6.07 4.65 -25.56
CA ILE A 140 6.19 5.96 -24.91
C ILE A 140 7.66 6.23 -24.56
N LYS A 141 8.37 5.26 -24.02
CA LYS A 141 9.78 5.37 -23.68
C LYS A 141 10.65 5.66 -24.90
N LYS A 142 10.36 5.04 -26.07
CA LYS A 142 11.11 5.26 -27.30
C LYS A 142 10.87 6.63 -27.92
N SER A 143 9.70 7.23 -27.68
CA SER A 143 9.34 8.53 -28.25
C SER A 143 9.77 9.72 -27.39
N SER A 144 10.30 9.49 -26.19
CA SER A 144 10.77 10.53 -25.30
C SER A 144 12.27 10.83 -25.41
#